data_dcd0109157c5793ebcb022b063b1f5d0
#
_entry.id   dcd0109157c5793ebcb022b063b1f5d0
#
_cell.length_a   1.000
_cell.length_b   1.000
_cell.length_c   1.000
_cell.angle_alpha   90.00
_cell.angle_beta   90.00
_cell.angle_gamma   90.00
#
_symmetry.space_group_name_H-M   'P 1'
#
loop_
_entity.id
_entity.type
_entity.pdbx_description
1 polymer ?
#
loop_
_entity_poly.entity_id
_entity_poly.type
_entity_poly.pdbx_seq_one_letter_code
_entity_poly.pdbx_strand_id
1 'polypeptide(L)'
;QVIDAGPEGISHNLETVRRLSDSVRSRATYEVSLKVIGQIAASQCVAKSGIMLGLGETREEILETMDDLRNVGCQVMTIGQYLQPTAKNTEVKEYIRPEVFEEYKEIGLRKGFTFVESGPLVRSSYHAERHIKK
;
A
#
# COMPACT_ATOMS: atom_id res chain seq x y z
N GLN A 1 8.63 21.43 -6.57
CA GLN A 1 7.94 20.81 -5.47
C GLN A 1 6.83 19.88 -5.94
N VAL A 2 6.85 18.67 -5.42
CA VAL A 2 5.95 17.65 -5.94
C VAL A 2 4.49 18.01 -5.71
N ILE A 3 4.19 18.60 -4.56
CA ILE A 3 2.81 18.93 -4.24
C ILE A 3 2.24 19.94 -5.21
N ASP A 4 3.06 20.85 -5.66
CA ASP A 4 2.61 21.89 -6.58
C ASP A 4 2.38 21.37 -7.98
N ALA A 5 2.82 20.17 -8.27
CA ALA A 5 2.68 19.59 -9.60
C ALA A 5 1.25 19.17 -9.92
N GLY A 6 0.30 19.40 -9.03
CA GLY A 6 -1.10 19.19 -9.33
C GLY A 6 -1.50 17.71 -9.26
N PRO A 7 -2.00 17.14 -10.36
CA PRO A 7 -2.60 15.81 -10.29
C PRO A 7 -1.64 14.67 -10.06
N GLU A 8 -0.37 14.96 -9.91
CA GLU A 8 0.56 13.89 -9.65
C GLU A 8 0.29 13.19 -8.33
N GLY A 9 0.61 11.91 -8.30
CA GLY A 9 0.41 11.14 -7.10
C GLY A 9 1.59 11.26 -6.15
N ILE A 10 1.27 11.25 -4.87
CA ILE A 10 2.27 11.25 -3.81
C ILE A 10 2.08 9.98 -3.01
N SER A 11 3.16 9.22 -2.86
CA SER A 11 3.11 7.92 -2.20
C SER A 11 3.59 8.01 -0.77
N HIS A 12 2.88 7.32 0.11
CA HIS A 12 3.36 7.06 1.46
C HIS A 12 2.86 5.68 1.84
N ASN A 13 3.75 4.70 1.87
CA ASN A 13 3.38 3.31 2.01
C ASN A 13 3.12 2.92 3.45
N LEU A 14 2.05 2.14 3.67
CA LEU A 14 1.82 1.51 4.96
C LEU A 14 2.75 0.34 5.19
N GLU A 15 3.14 -0.34 4.14
CA GLU A 15 4.02 -1.49 4.12
C GLU A 15 3.34 -2.77 4.59
N THR A 16 2.49 -2.73 5.61
CA THR A 16 1.81 -3.91 6.10
C THR A 16 0.56 -3.53 6.85
N VAL A 17 -0.16 -4.53 7.37
CA VAL A 17 -1.37 -4.30 8.15
C VAL A 17 -1.01 -3.82 9.55
N ARG A 18 -2.03 -3.29 10.26
CA ARG A 18 -1.80 -2.65 11.57
C ARG A 18 -1.07 -3.56 12.56
N ARG A 19 -1.50 -4.81 12.67
CA ARG A 19 -0.94 -5.73 13.66
C ARG A 19 0.55 -5.96 13.46
N LEU A 20 1.00 -5.96 12.22
CA LEU A 20 2.38 -6.29 11.90
C LEU A 20 3.28 -5.07 11.73
N SER A 21 2.70 -3.88 11.84
CA SER A 21 3.44 -2.66 11.54
C SER A 21 4.67 -2.49 12.45
N ASP A 22 4.51 -2.78 13.73
CA ASP A 22 5.61 -2.58 14.68
C ASP A 22 6.80 -3.49 14.40
N SER A 23 6.54 -4.70 13.91
CA SER A 23 7.63 -5.65 13.66
C SER A 23 8.32 -5.41 12.31
N VAL A 24 7.66 -4.72 11.39
CA VAL A 24 8.19 -4.50 10.05
C VAL A 24 8.81 -3.10 9.93
N ARG A 25 8.25 -2.14 10.62
CA ARG A 25 8.69 -0.74 10.55
C ARG A 25 9.00 -0.26 11.95
N SER A 26 10.18 0.33 12.10
CA SER A 26 10.61 0.80 13.41
C SER A 26 10.33 2.28 13.65
N ARG A 27 10.03 3.04 12.61
CA ARG A 27 9.91 4.49 12.78
C ARG A 27 8.49 5.00 12.70
N ALA A 28 7.81 4.75 11.60
CA ALA A 28 6.48 5.28 11.40
C ALA A 28 5.48 4.21 11.78
N THR A 29 4.55 4.55 12.65
CA THR A 29 3.49 3.62 13.00
C THR A 29 2.43 3.63 11.93
N TYR A 30 1.56 2.63 12.00
CA TYR A 30 0.43 2.53 11.09
C TYR A 30 -0.43 3.79 11.14
N GLU A 31 -0.71 4.26 12.37
CA GLU A 31 -1.57 5.43 12.56
C GLU A 31 -0.94 6.69 12.00
N VAL A 32 0.35 6.88 12.21
CA VAL A 32 1.04 8.04 11.69
C VAL A 32 1.04 8.04 10.17
N SER A 33 1.24 6.87 9.58
CA SER A 33 1.21 6.75 8.12
C SER A 33 -0.17 7.09 7.56
N LEU A 34 -1.24 6.65 8.21
CA LEU A 34 -2.58 7.01 7.76
C LEU A 34 -2.79 8.52 7.82
N LYS A 35 -2.28 9.15 8.88
CA LYS A 35 -2.42 10.61 9.01
C LYS A 35 -1.69 11.31 7.87
N VAL A 36 -0.49 10.87 7.53
CA VAL A 36 0.27 11.47 6.44
C VAL A 36 -0.49 11.30 5.12
N ILE A 37 -1.03 10.11 4.88
CA ILE A 37 -1.79 9.87 3.65
C ILE A 37 -3.01 10.78 3.60
N GLY A 38 -3.69 10.97 4.73
CA GLY A 38 -4.83 11.87 4.77
C GLY A 38 -4.46 13.31 4.48
N GLN A 39 -3.28 13.74 4.93
CA GLN A 39 -2.82 15.10 4.63
C GLN A 39 -2.52 15.26 3.15
N ILE A 40 -1.95 14.23 2.53
CA ILE A 40 -1.71 14.27 1.09
C ILE A 40 -3.02 14.39 0.34
N ALA A 41 -4.01 13.60 0.73
CA ALA A 41 -5.31 13.65 0.06
C ALA A 41 -5.97 15.01 0.24
N ALA A 42 -5.82 15.60 1.41
CA ALA A 42 -6.43 16.90 1.68
C ALA A 42 -5.76 18.02 0.90
N SER A 43 -4.55 17.81 0.41
CA SER A 43 -3.82 18.83 -0.35
C SER A 43 -4.16 18.80 -1.83
N GLN A 44 -5.19 18.08 -2.22
CA GLN A 44 -5.66 17.95 -3.60
C GLN A 44 -4.72 17.18 -4.50
N CYS A 45 -3.82 16.41 -3.91
CA CYS A 45 -2.97 15.48 -4.64
C CYS A 45 -3.58 14.10 -4.57
N VAL A 46 -3.22 13.25 -5.53
CA VAL A 46 -3.66 11.86 -5.50
C VAL A 46 -2.78 11.14 -4.47
N ALA A 47 -3.42 10.64 -3.42
CA ALA A 47 -2.70 9.91 -2.37
C ALA A 47 -2.59 8.46 -2.76
N LYS A 48 -1.38 7.92 -2.67
CA LYS A 48 -1.08 6.53 -2.99
C LYS A 48 -0.48 5.84 -1.78
N SER A 49 -0.78 4.56 -1.63
CA SER A 49 -0.15 3.77 -0.58
C SER A 49 -0.02 2.34 -1.06
N GLY A 50 0.75 1.56 -0.34
CA GLY A 50 0.95 0.17 -0.69
C GLY A 50 1.24 -0.68 0.51
N ILE A 51 0.94 -1.96 0.39
CA ILE A 51 1.29 -2.95 1.39
C ILE A 51 1.92 -4.14 0.68
N MET A 52 2.63 -4.93 1.48
CA MET A 52 3.21 -6.18 1.01
C MET A 52 2.51 -7.33 1.71
N LEU A 53 2.30 -8.41 0.98
CA LEU A 53 1.69 -9.61 1.53
C LEU A 53 2.75 -10.67 1.76
N GLY A 54 2.43 -11.64 2.62
CA GLY A 54 3.36 -12.72 2.93
C GLY A 54 4.08 -12.52 4.24
N LEU A 55 3.60 -11.58 5.06
CA LEU A 55 4.20 -11.29 6.36
C LEU A 55 3.41 -11.93 7.51
N GLY A 56 2.36 -12.67 7.20
CA GLY A 56 1.54 -13.31 8.23
C GLY A 56 0.20 -12.64 8.45
N GLU A 57 -0.19 -11.73 7.60
CA GLU A 57 -1.46 -11.02 7.70
C GLU A 57 -2.61 -11.93 7.30
N THR A 58 -3.80 -11.64 7.84
CA THR A 58 -5.00 -12.37 7.45
C THR A 58 -5.77 -11.57 6.40
N ARG A 59 -6.72 -12.26 5.75
CA ARG A 59 -7.56 -11.61 4.75
C ARG A 59 -8.34 -10.45 5.37
N GLU A 60 -8.90 -10.67 6.56
CA GLU A 60 -9.67 -9.61 7.22
C GLU A 60 -8.81 -8.40 7.51
N GLU A 61 -7.55 -8.62 7.88
CA GLU A 61 -6.64 -7.51 8.15
C GLU A 61 -6.36 -6.71 6.88
N ILE A 62 -6.25 -7.40 5.75
CA ILE A 62 -6.02 -6.71 4.49
C ILE A 62 -7.24 -5.87 4.11
N LEU A 63 -8.44 -6.42 4.30
CA LEU A 63 -9.66 -5.69 3.98
C LEU A 63 -9.83 -4.48 4.90
N GLU A 64 -9.48 -4.63 6.18
CA GLU A 64 -9.52 -3.51 7.10
C GLU A 64 -8.54 -2.41 6.69
N THR A 65 -7.36 -2.81 6.25
CA THR A 65 -6.36 -1.84 5.78
C THR A 65 -6.88 -1.07 4.58
N MET A 66 -7.55 -1.75 3.66
CA MET A 66 -8.16 -1.07 2.52
C MET A 66 -9.19 -0.04 2.98
N ASP A 67 -10.02 -0.42 3.95
CA ASP A 67 -11.03 0.51 4.47
C ASP A 67 -10.38 1.70 5.14
N ASP A 68 -9.32 1.46 5.92
CA ASP A 68 -8.61 2.56 6.58
C ASP A 68 -8.03 3.53 5.56
N LEU A 69 -7.47 3.01 4.48
CA LEU A 69 -6.91 3.85 3.44
C LEU A 69 -7.99 4.68 2.75
N ARG A 70 -9.13 4.04 2.44
CA ARG A 70 -10.23 4.78 1.81
C ARG A 70 -10.78 5.86 2.73
N ASN A 71 -10.82 5.58 4.02
CA ASN A 71 -11.35 6.53 4.98
C ASN A 71 -10.52 7.81 5.05
N VAL A 72 -9.23 7.74 4.75
CA VAL A 72 -8.40 8.96 4.77
C VAL A 72 -8.22 9.55 3.37
N GLY A 73 -8.86 8.96 2.35
CA GLY A 73 -8.86 9.55 1.02
C GLY A 73 -7.84 8.99 0.06
N CYS A 74 -7.21 7.86 0.40
CA CYS A 74 -6.24 7.23 -0.51
C CYS A 74 -6.96 6.72 -1.75
N GLN A 75 -6.45 7.06 -2.93
CA GLN A 75 -7.10 6.71 -4.19
C GLN A 75 -6.40 5.60 -4.95
N VAL A 76 -5.12 5.40 -4.72
CA VAL A 76 -4.34 4.40 -5.45
C VAL A 76 -3.66 3.48 -4.45
N MET A 77 -3.77 2.18 -4.69
CA MET A 77 -3.17 1.20 -3.79
C MET A 77 -2.33 0.21 -4.59
N THR A 78 -1.17 -0.15 -4.06
CA THR A 78 -0.35 -1.22 -4.63
C THR A 78 -0.25 -2.36 -3.62
N ILE A 79 -0.25 -3.58 -4.12
CA ILE A 79 -0.16 -4.77 -3.29
C ILE A 79 0.85 -5.70 -3.93
N GLY A 80 1.93 -6.00 -3.21
CA GLY A 80 2.99 -6.83 -3.75
C GLY A 80 3.41 -7.90 -2.78
N GLN A 81 4.25 -8.81 -3.23
CA GLN A 81 4.79 -9.88 -2.40
C GLN A 81 5.99 -9.38 -1.63
N TYR A 82 5.99 -9.61 -0.33
CA TYR A 82 7.14 -9.28 0.49
C TYR A 82 8.27 -10.27 0.18
N LEU A 83 9.45 -9.73 -0.07
CA LEU A 83 10.67 -10.53 -0.26
C LEU A 83 11.69 -10.05 0.76
N GLN A 84 12.22 -10.98 1.53
CA GLN A 84 13.16 -10.63 2.60
C GLN A 84 14.44 -10.06 2.00
N PRO A 85 14.74 -8.77 2.27
CA PRO A 85 15.91 -8.15 1.63
C PRO A 85 17.24 -8.70 2.16
N THR A 86 17.33 -8.93 3.46
CA THR A 86 18.53 -9.51 4.08
C THR A 86 18.11 -10.44 5.20
N ALA A 87 19.08 -11.19 5.72
CA ALA A 87 18.80 -12.11 6.81
C ALA A 87 18.35 -11.40 8.09
N LYS A 88 18.58 -10.11 8.19
CA LYS A 88 18.18 -9.34 9.36
C LYS A 88 16.73 -8.89 9.31
N ASN A 89 16.10 -8.98 8.16
CA ASN A 89 14.72 -8.55 8.00
C ASN A 89 13.75 -9.67 8.34
N THR A 90 12.48 -9.30 8.48
CA THR A 90 11.43 -10.27 8.75
C THR A 90 11.39 -11.34 7.65
N GLU A 91 11.23 -12.58 8.06
CA GLU A 91 11.17 -13.68 7.11
C GLU A 91 9.84 -13.68 6.37
N VAL A 92 9.88 -14.18 5.13
CA VAL A 92 8.67 -14.38 4.36
C VAL A 92 7.88 -15.52 5.00
N LYS A 93 6.62 -15.22 5.37
CA LYS A 93 5.77 -16.22 5.98
C LYS A 93 5.01 -17.03 4.94
N GLU A 94 4.75 -16.43 3.79
CA GLU A 94 3.96 -17.09 2.77
C GLU A 94 4.21 -16.42 1.43
N TYR A 95 4.23 -17.24 0.38
CA TYR A 95 4.27 -16.72 -0.98
C TYR A 95 2.86 -16.78 -1.53
N ILE A 96 2.28 -15.60 -1.73
CA ILE A 96 0.87 -15.47 -2.10
C ILE A 96 0.69 -15.80 -3.58
N ARG A 97 -0.34 -16.55 -3.89
CA ARG A 97 -0.61 -16.98 -5.27
C ARG A 97 -1.12 -15.80 -6.09
N PRO A 98 -0.78 -15.77 -7.39
CA PRO A 98 -1.23 -14.65 -8.23
C PRO A 98 -2.74 -14.48 -8.25
N GLU A 99 -3.50 -15.55 -8.15
CA GLU A 99 -4.97 -15.46 -8.14
C GLU A 99 -5.47 -14.68 -6.95
N VAL A 100 -4.78 -14.77 -5.82
CA VAL A 100 -5.18 -14.06 -4.61
C VAL A 100 -4.93 -12.56 -4.81
N PHE A 101 -3.82 -12.20 -5.46
CA PHE A 101 -3.56 -10.79 -5.77
C PHE A 101 -4.65 -10.23 -6.66
N GLU A 102 -5.13 -11.00 -7.65
CA GLU A 102 -6.21 -10.54 -8.51
C GLU A 102 -7.48 -10.32 -7.71
N GLU A 103 -7.75 -11.19 -6.77
CA GLU A 103 -8.93 -11.07 -5.92
C GLU A 103 -8.88 -9.78 -5.12
N TYR A 104 -7.73 -9.47 -4.53
CA TYR A 104 -7.59 -8.24 -3.76
C TYR A 104 -7.72 -7.02 -4.65
N LYS A 105 -7.24 -7.10 -5.88
CA LYS A 105 -7.41 -5.98 -6.81
C LYS A 105 -8.87 -5.68 -7.03
N GLU A 106 -9.68 -6.70 -7.26
CA GLU A 106 -11.10 -6.48 -7.51
C GLU A 106 -11.80 -5.96 -6.28
N ILE A 107 -11.44 -6.48 -5.11
CA ILE A 107 -12.02 -5.99 -3.87
C ILE A 107 -11.70 -4.52 -3.67
N GLY A 108 -10.44 -4.13 -3.91
CA GLY A 108 -10.04 -2.75 -3.75
C GLY A 108 -10.81 -1.83 -4.68
N LEU A 109 -10.98 -2.23 -5.93
CA LEU A 109 -11.74 -1.41 -6.87
C LEU A 109 -13.19 -1.25 -6.42
N ARG A 110 -13.77 -2.31 -5.86
CA ARG A 110 -15.14 -2.22 -5.34
C ARG A 110 -15.24 -1.33 -4.11
N LYS A 111 -14.17 -1.21 -3.33
CA LYS A 111 -14.16 -0.34 -2.17
C LYS A 111 -14.00 1.13 -2.54
N GLY A 112 -13.69 1.41 -3.80
CA GLY A 112 -13.65 2.77 -4.27
C GLY A 112 -12.29 3.29 -4.68
N PHE A 113 -11.26 2.46 -4.64
CA PHE A 113 -9.95 2.90 -5.15
C PHE A 113 -10.05 3.18 -6.63
N THR A 114 -9.45 4.28 -7.06
CA THR A 114 -9.43 4.64 -8.47
C THR A 114 -8.58 3.65 -9.25
N PHE A 115 -7.50 3.19 -8.63
CA PHE A 115 -6.57 2.29 -9.28
C PHE A 115 -5.95 1.36 -8.25
N VAL A 116 -5.85 0.08 -8.57
CA VAL A 116 -5.20 -0.91 -7.73
C VAL A 116 -4.23 -1.70 -8.59
N GLU A 117 -2.97 -1.70 -8.21
CA GLU A 117 -1.98 -2.53 -8.87
C GLU A 117 -1.57 -3.63 -7.90
N SER A 118 -1.86 -4.88 -8.27
CA SER A 118 -1.71 -5.99 -7.34
C SER A 118 -1.10 -7.17 -8.07
N GLY A 119 -0.02 -7.71 -7.53
CA GLY A 119 0.63 -8.86 -8.12
C GLY A 119 1.94 -9.17 -7.43
N PRO A 120 2.48 -10.38 -7.66
CA PRO A 120 3.70 -10.80 -6.96
C PRO A 120 4.92 -9.94 -7.29
N LEU A 121 4.94 -9.32 -8.45
CA LEU A 121 6.08 -8.53 -8.88
C LEU A 121 5.89 -7.03 -8.71
N VAL A 122 4.78 -6.61 -8.11
CA VAL A 122 4.50 -5.20 -7.90
C VAL A 122 5.40 -4.65 -6.81
N ARG A 123 6.01 -3.51 -7.08
CA ARG A 123 6.81 -2.79 -6.08
C ARG A 123 6.34 -1.34 -6.09
N SER A 124 5.82 -0.90 -4.96
CA SER A 124 5.08 0.35 -4.92
C SER A 124 5.88 1.56 -5.41
N SER A 125 7.10 1.75 -4.92
CA SER A 125 7.85 2.93 -5.32
C SER A 125 8.27 2.88 -6.79
N TYR A 126 8.65 1.71 -7.27
CA TYR A 126 9.06 1.53 -8.64
C TYR A 126 7.92 1.79 -9.60
N HIS A 127 6.75 1.27 -9.27
CA HIS A 127 5.58 1.41 -10.15
C HIS A 127 4.97 2.80 -10.08
N ALA A 128 5.09 3.48 -8.96
CA ALA A 128 4.62 4.84 -8.87
C ALA A 128 5.37 5.72 -9.87
N GLU A 129 6.65 5.48 -10.02
CA GLU A 129 7.45 6.23 -10.97
C GLU A 129 7.00 5.98 -12.40
N ARG A 130 6.66 4.74 -12.71
CA ARG A 130 6.15 4.42 -14.04
C ARG A 130 4.85 5.12 -14.35
N HIS A 131 3.97 5.20 -13.37
CA HIS A 131 2.70 5.87 -13.57
C HIS A 131 2.88 7.34 -13.91
N ILE A 132 3.84 7.97 -13.26
CA ILE A 132 4.09 9.37 -13.50
C ILE A 132 4.57 9.60 -14.93
N LYS A 133 5.37 8.70 -15.44
CA LYS A 133 5.93 8.87 -16.77
C LYS A 133 4.91 8.66 -17.88
N LYS A 134 3.84 8.03 -17.56
CA LYS A 134 2.81 7.84 -18.56
C LYS A 134 1.91 9.02 -18.67
#